data_b49400b2aa9e3f07b7d967bf9b7af39c
#
_entry.id   b49400b2aa9e3f07b7d967bf9b7af39c
#
_cell.length_a   1.000
_cell.length_b   1.000
_cell.length_c   1.000
_cell.angle_alpha   90.00
_cell.angle_beta   90.00
_cell.angle_gamma   90.00
#
_symmetry.space_group_name_H-M   'P 1'
#
loop_
_entity.id
_entity.type
_entity.pdbx_description
1 polymer ?
#
loop_
_entity_poly.entity_id
_entity_poly.type
_entity_poly.pdbx_seq_one_letter_code
_entity_poly.pdbx_strand_id
1 'polypeptide(L)'
;MVHDGTDIVDKEYKELCAKMYSKGHSFFTYISDSADSLASCCRLRNEMTENTFSPTSGLTGVKTGSCNVISLNMNRIVQDFYRTYNSWNPEQFKGWLIGILDRVYKYHIAYKTMLYDWESKGMYASSNGGYIEIRNLFSTIGINGLKVLGLIA
;
A
#
# COMPACT_ATOMS: atom_id res chain seq x y z
N MET A 1 4.75 -11.07 -10.91
CA MET A 1 5.11 -12.48 -10.63
C MET A 1 4.08 -13.03 -9.66
N VAL A 2 3.43 -14.11 -10.01
CA VAL A 2 2.35 -14.73 -9.22
C VAL A 2 2.90 -15.98 -8.54
N HIS A 3 2.59 -16.13 -7.25
CA HIS A 3 2.96 -17.26 -6.41
C HIS A 3 1.67 -17.88 -5.86
N ASP A 4 1.48 -19.18 -6.04
CA ASP A 4 0.27 -19.91 -5.66
C ASP A 4 0.25 -20.42 -4.21
N GLY A 5 1.17 -19.96 -3.39
CA GLY A 5 1.36 -20.41 -2.01
C GLY A 5 2.45 -21.48 -1.86
N THR A 6 2.76 -22.22 -2.90
CA THR A 6 3.78 -23.27 -2.91
C THR A 6 5.02 -22.89 -3.70
N ASP A 7 4.86 -22.35 -4.89
CA ASP A 7 5.96 -21.87 -5.75
C ASP A 7 5.46 -20.84 -6.77
N ILE A 8 6.38 -20.28 -7.54
CA ILE A 8 6.09 -19.48 -8.72
C ILE A 8 5.69 -20.41 -9.87
N VAL A 9 4.52 -20.18 -10.44
CA VAL A 9 3.90 -21.05 -11.46
C VAL A 9 4.78 -21.18 -12.70
N ASP A 10 5.36 -20.06 -13.17
CA ASP A 10 6.26 -20.04 -14.32
C ASP A 10 7.73 -20.18 -13.87
N LYS A 11 8.31 -21.36 -14.08
CA LYS A 11 9.67 -21.68 -13.64
C LYS A 11 10.75 -20.92 -14.42
N GLU A 12 10.57 -20.72 -15.72
CA GLU A 12 11.53 -19.98 -16.55
C GLU A 12 11.54 -18.50 -16.12
N TYR A 13 10.37 -17.96 -15.88
CA TYR A 13 10.24 -16.60 -15.37
C TYR A 13 10.82 -16.44 -13.95
N LYS A 14 10.66 -17.45 -13.09
CA LYS A 14 11.29 -17.52 -11.77
C LYS A 14 12.81 -17.43 -11.86
N GLU A 15 13.43 -18.23 -12.73
CA GLU A 15 14.89 -18.22 -12.95
C GLU A 15 15.37 -16.89 -13.50
N LEU A 16 14.64 -16.31 -14.46
CA LEU A 16 14.92 -14.98 -14.98
C LEU A 16 14.90 -13.94 -13.87
N CYS A 17 13.84 -13.92 -13.04
CA CYS A 17 13.72 -12.99 -11.92
C CYS A 17 14.85 -13.17 -10.92
N ALA A 18 15.19 -14.40 -10.55
CA ALA A 18 16.30 -14.67 -9.63
C ALA A 18 17.64 -14.15 -10.17
N LYS A 19 17.90 -14.36 -11.46
CA LYS A 19 19.08 -13.84 -12.15
C LYS A 19 19.09 -12.31 -12.19
N MET A 20 17.94 -11.68 -12.41
CA MET A 20 17.84 -10.21 -12.43
C MET A 20 17.97 -9.62 -11.03
N TYR A 21 17.41 -10.26 -9.98
CA TYR A 21 17.66 -9.85 -8.58
C TYR A 21 19.15 -9.88 -8.23
N SER A 22 19.89 -10.92 -8.64
CA SER A 22 21.33 -11.00 -8.39
C SER A 22 22.13 -9.88 -9.06
N LYS A 23 21.57 -9.25 -10.09
CA LYS A 23 22.14 -8.09 -10.80
C LYS A 23 21.67 -6.74 -10.25
N GLY A 24 20.89 -6.72 -9.16
CA GLY A 24 20.40 -5.51 -8.51
C GLY A 24 19.10 -4.93 -9.09
N HIS A 25 18.40 -5.66 -9.97
CA HIS A 25 17.08 -5.23 -10.43
C HIS A 25 16.02 -5.45 -9.35
N SER A 26 15.01 -4.58 -9.32
CA SER A 26 13.92 -4.64 -8.35
C SER A 26 12.66 -5.26 -8.98
N PHE A 27 12.08 -6.22 -8.29
CA PHE A 27 10.80 -6.83 -8.63
C PHE A 27 9.87 -6.79 -7.42
N PHE A 28 8.58 -6.84 -7.67
CA PHE A 28 7.57 -7.01 -6.63
C PHE A 28 6.98 -8.41 -6.76
N THR A 29 7.11 -9.19 -5.69
CA THR A 29 6.52 -10.52 -5.61
C THR A 29 5.25 -10.45 -4.77
N TYR A 30 4.13 -10.87 -5.35
CA TYR A 30 2.86 -11.02 -4.67
C TYR A 30 2.64 -12.49 -4.38
N ILE A 31 2.49 -12.82 -3.11
CA ILE A 31 2.14 -14.17 -2.65
C ILE A 31 0.63 -14.18 -2.42
N SER A 32 -0.07 -15.09 -3.09
CA SER A 32 -1.52 -15.19 -3.05
C SER A 32 -1.95 -16.62 -3.17
N ASP A 33 -3.03 -16.99 -2.48
CA ASP A 33 -3.67 -18.31 -2.58
C ASP A 33 -4.44 -18.48 -3.91
N SER A 34 -4.57 -17.40 -4.69
CA SER A 34 -5.24 -17.39 -5.99
C SER A 34 -4.44 -16.58 -7.00
N ALA A 35 -4.33 -17.12 -8.24
CA ALA A 35 -3.77 -16.41 -9.38
C ALA A 35 -4.66 -15.28 -9.91
N ASP A 36 -5.93 -15.24 -9.50
CA ASP A 36 -6.91 -14.25 -9.95
C ASP A 36 -6.78 -12.89 -9.25
N SER A 37 -5.81 -12.74 -8.35
CA SER A 37 -5.56 -11.46 -7.71
C SER A 37 -4.63 -10.59 -8.54
N LEU A 38 -5.11 -9.40 -8.91
CA LEU A 38 -4.32 -8.40 -9.61
C LEU A 38 -3.80 -7.33 -8.64
N ALA A 39 -2.53 -6.98 -8.81
CA ALA A 39 -1.96 -5.83 -8.14
C ALA A 39 -2.13 -4.57 -9.00
N SER A 40 -2.69 -3.52 -8.41
CA SER A 40 -2.73 -2.20 -9.03
C SER A 40 -1.34 -1.52 -8.98
N CYS A 41 -1.19 -0.39 -9.67
CA CYS A 41 0.05 0.39 -9.70
C CYS A 41 0.61 0.74 -8.31
N CYS A 42 -0.25 0.87 -7.30
CA CYS A 42 0.11 1.15 -5.91
C CYS A 42 0.33 -0.12 -5.07
N ARG A 43 0.50 -1.29 -5.70
CA ARG A 43 0.70 -2.60 -5.05
C ARG A 43 -0.49 -3.05 -4.18
N LEU A 44 -1.66 -2.49 -4.40
CA LEU A 44 -2.87 -2.93 -3.75
C LEU A 44 -3.34 -4.22 -4.41
N ARG A 45 -3.54 -5.25 -3.59
CA ARG A 45 -4.13 -6.50 -4.04
C ARG A 45 -5.64 -6.32 -4.20
N ASN A 46 -6.15 -6.67 -5.36
CA ASN A 46 -7.57 -6.68 -5.65
C ASN A 46 -7.97 -8.10 -6.06
N GLU A 47 -8.98 -8.65 -5.41
CA GLU A 47 -9.61 -9.88 -5.84
C GLU A 47 -10.65 -9.56 -6.89
N MET A 48 -10.55 -10.23 -8.04
CA MET A 48 -11.54 -10.12 -9.11
C MET A 48 -12.70 -11.05 -8.78
N THR A 49 -13.70 -10.51 -8.10
CA THR A 49 -14.90 -11.27 -7.72
C THR A 49 -15.97 -11.29 -8.82
N GLU A 50 -15.90 -10.37 -9.80
CA GLU A 50 -16.83 -10.32 -10.93
C GLU A 50 -16.09 -9.90 -12.21
N ASN A 51 -16.29 -10.66 -13.28
CA ASN A 51 -15.76 -10.38 -14.61
C ASN A 51 -16.54 -9.23 -15.27
N THR A 52 -16.21 -8.00 -14.92
CA THR A 52 -16.73 -6.83 -15.65
C THR A 52 -15.66 -6.33 -16.62
N PHE A 53 -15.83 -6.61 -17.89
CA PHE A 53 -14.97 -6.10 -18.94
C PHE A 53 -15.34 -4.63 -19.25
N SER A 54 -14.34 -3.74 -19.17
CA SER A 54 -14.47 -2.38 -19.66
C SER A 54 -13.57 -2.20 -20.88
N PRO A 55 -14.07 -1.66 -22.01
CA PRO A 55 -13.27 -1.42 -23.21
C PRO A 55 -12.08 -0.46 -23.00
N THR A 56 -12.16 0.40 -21.99
CA THR A 56 -11.14 1.42 -21.70
C THR A 56 -10.11 1.00 -20.66
N SER A 57 -10.46 0.06 -19.78
CA SER A 57 -9.62 -0.33 -18.63
C SER A 57 -9.32 -1.84 -18.58
N GLY A 58 -9.75 -2.59 -19.60
CA GLY A 58 -9.59 -4.05 -19.64
C GLY A 58 -10.53 -4.78 -18.68
N LEU A 59 -10.06 -5.84 -18.05
CA LEU A 59 -10.79 -6.54 -16.98
C LEU A 59 -10.94 -5.62 -15.77
N THR A 60 -12.11 -5.06 -15.58
CA THR A 60 -12.43 -4.17 -14.46
C THR A 60 -13.56 -4.71 -13.62
N GLY A 61 -13.26 -5.37 -12.56
CA GLY A 61 -14.10 -5.45 -11.36
C GLY A 61 -13.56 -4.55 -10.25
N VAL A 62 -12.49 -3.80 -10.55
CA VAL A 62 -11.69 -3.10 -9.55
C VAL A 62 -12.10 -1.64 -9.48
N LYS A 63 -13.21 -1.36 -8.80
CA LYS A 63 -13.60 0.02 -8.46
C LYS A 63 -12.83 0.54 -7.23
N THR A 64 -11.55 0.24 -7.14
CA THR A 64 -10.71 0.55 -5.98
C THR A 64 -9.36 1.13 -6.38
N GLY A 65 -8.65 1.68 -5.43
CA GLY A 65 -7.32 2.26 -5.59
C GLY A 65 -6.86 2.89 -4.28
N SER A 66 -5.91 3.81 -4.33
CA SER A 66 -5.51 4.61 -3.16
C SER A 66 -6.09 6.00 -3.27
N CYS A 67 -6.82 6.44 -2.24
CA CYS A 67 -7.33 7.82 -2.20
C CYS A 67 -6.29 8.80 -1.67
N ASN A 68 -5.38 8.32 -0.82
CA ASN A 68 -4.32 9.13 -0.22
C ASN A 68 -3.19 8.25 0.31
N VAL A 69 -1.97 8.79 0.29
CA VAL A 69 -0.77 8.14 0.85
C VAL A 69 -0.09 9.13 1.80
N ILE A 70 0.12 8.70 3.04
CA ILE A 70 0.95 9.42 4.01
C ILE A 70 2.18 8.57 4.29
N SER A 71 3.37 9.08 3.93
CA SER A 71 4.62 8.36 4.12
C SER A 71 5.28 8.75 5.43
N LEU A 72 5.63 7.76 6.24
CA LEU A 72 6.38 7.92 7.48
C LEU A 72 7.88 7.95 7.17
N ASN A 73 8.55 9.00 7.61
CA ASN A 73 10.01 9.07 7.60
C ASN A 73 10.55 8.44 8.88
N MET A 74 10.80 7.12 8.84
CA MET A 74 11.27 6.37 10.01
C MET A 74 12.61 6.87 10.54
N ASN A 75 13.50 7.33 9.65
CA ASN A 75 14.77 7.93 10.07
C ASN A 75 14.52 9.14 10.98
N ARG A 76 13.61 10.04 10.59
CA ARG A 76 13.28 11.21 11.39
C ARG A 76 12.57 10.84 12.70
N ILE A 77 11.65 9.88 12.65
CA ILE A 77 10.91 9.39 13.83
C ILE A 77 11.88 8.82 14.87
N VAL A 78 12.86 8.04 14.44
CA VAL A 78 13.89 7.48 15.33
C VAL A 78 14.78 8.58 15.91
N GLN A 79 15.21 9.54 15.11
CA GLN A 79 16.02 10.67 15.60
C GLN A 79 15.26 11.50 16.63
N ASP A 80 13.98 11.77 16.40
CA ASP A 80 13.17 12.54 17.34
C ASP A 80 12.88 11.76 18.63
N PHE A 81 12.73 10.43 18.54
CA PHE A 81 12.66 9.56 19.71
C PHE A 81 13.94 9.64 20.55
N TYR A 82 15.12 9.50 19.91
CA TYR A 82 16.40 9.62 20.62
C TYR A 82 16.61 11.00 21.24
N ARG A 83 16.22 12.07 20.57
CA ARG A 83 16.30 13.43 21.14
C ARG A 83 15.42 13.60 22.38
N THR A 84 14.32 12.87 22.45
CA THR A 84 13.34 12.96 23.55
C THR A 84 13.78 12.11 24.75
N TYR A 85 14.23 10.89 24.52
CA TYR A 85 14.47 9.92 25.59
C TYR A 85 15.94 9.62 25.85
N ASN A 86 16.84 10.04 24.98
CA ASN A 86 18.29 9.83 25.04
C ASN A 86 18.73 8.36 25.26
N SER A 87 17.86 7.42 24.95
CA SER A 87 18.09 5.97 25.09
C SER A 87 17.17 5.20 24.15
N TRP A 88 17.55 3.96 23.81
CA TRP A 88 16.71 3.06 23.03
C TRP A 88 15.99 2.08 23.95
N ASN A 89 14.65 2.08 23.87
CA ASN A 89 13.80 1.09 24.49
C ASN A 89 12.71 0.69 23.49
N PRO A 90 12.67 -0.58 23.04
CA PRO A 90 11.72 -1.04 22.02
C PRO A 90 10.25 -0.83 22.39
N GLU A 91 9.87 -1.11 23.64
CA GLU A 91 8.47 -0.94 24.07
C GLU A 91 8.06 0.54 24.14
N GLN A 92 8.97 1.39 24.58
CA GLN A 92 8.73 2.83 24.61
C GLN A 92 8.67 3.40 23.19
N PHE A 93 9.54 2.93 22.26
CA PHE A 93 9.49 3.32 20.86
C PHE A 93 8.19 2.85 20.18
N LYS A 94 7.72 1.66 20.49
CA LYS A 94 6.43 1.15 20.01
C LYS A 94 5.28 2.06 20.43
N GLY A 95 5.23 2.48 21.71
CA GLY A 95 4.24 3.45 22.19
C GLY A 95 4.31 4.79 21.48
N TRP A 96 5.53 5.29 21.24
CA TRP A 96 5.79 6.53 20.49
C TRP A 96 5.26 6.41 19.04
N LEU A 97 5.57 5.31 18.38
CA LEU A 97 5.13 5.05 17.00
C LEU A 97 3.62 4.92 16.89
N ILE A 98 2.97 4.25 17.85
CA ILE A 98 1.50 4.16 17.91
C ILE A 98 0.86 5.54 17.98
N GLY A 99 1.41 6.46 18.78
CA GLY A 99 0.92 7.83 18.85
C GLY A 99 1.04 8.60 17.52
N ILE A 100 2.07 8.30 16.72
CA ILE A 100 2.23 8.87 15.37
C ILE A 100 1.20 8.26 14.42
N LEU A 101 1.03 6.93 14.45
CA LEU A 101 0.07 6.21 13.61
C LEU A 101 -1.37 6.65 13.89
N ASP A 102 -1.73 6.89 15.15
CA ASP A 102 -3.06 7.41 15.51
C ASP A 102 -3.34 8.79 14.88
N ARG A 103 -2.33 9.67 14.84
CA ARG A 103 -2.46 10.95 14.14
C ARG A 103 -2.62 10.75 12.62
N VAL A 104 -1.84 9.87 12.00
CA VAL A 104 -1.95 9.55 10.58
C VAL A 104 -3.34 9.00 10.26
N TYR A 105 -3.84 8.10 11.09
CA TYR A 105 -5.19 7.54 10.96
C TYR A 105 -6.27 8.63 11.00
N LYS A 106 -6.18 9.58 11.93
CA LYS A 106 -7.10 10.72 12.01
C LYS A 106 -7.06 11.59 10.76
N TYR A 107 -5.87 11.84 10.20
CA TYR A 107 -5.74 12.55 8.93
C TYR A 107 -6.38 11.79 7.77
N HIS A 108 -6.20 10.48 7.68
CA HIS A 108 -6.84 9.67 6.65
C HIS A 108 -8.37 9.70 6.75
N ILE A 109 -8.91 9.62 7.97
CA ILE A 109 -10.37 9.72 8.19
C ILE A 109 -10.87 11.10 7.74
N ALA A 110 -10.23 12.18 8.19
CA ALA A 110 -10.62 13.54 7.84
C ALA A 110 -10.59 13.74 6.31
N TYR A 111 -9.53 13.27 5.65
CA TYR A 111 -9.41 13.35 4.20
C TYR A 111 -10.51 12.55 3.49
N LYS A 112 -10.78 11.33 3.92
CA LYS A 112 -11.83 10.49 3.32
C LYS A 112 -13.23 11.08 3.54
N THR A 113 -13.48 11.68 4.70
CA THR A 113 -14.72 12.42 4.98
C THR A 113 -14.92 13.59 4.02
N MET A 114 -13.86 14.35 3.75
CA MET A 114 -13.87 15.43 2.78
C MET A 114 -14.17 14.91 1.36
N LEU A 115 -13.59 13.77 0.97
CA LEU A 115 -13.88 13.15 -0.33
C LEU A 115 -15.36 12.75 -0.47
N TYR A 116 -15.96 12.19 0.59
CA TYR A 116 -17.39 11.85 0.59
C TYR A 116 -18.27 13.09 0.47
N ASP A 117 -17.94 14.17 1.16
CA ASP A 117 -18.67 15.44 1.03
C ASP A 117 -18.62 15.98 -0.41
N TRP A 118 -17.46 15.94 -1.04
CA TRP A 118 -17.29 16.36 -2.43
C TRP A 118 -18.00 15.42 -3.44
N GLU A 119 -17.94 14.11 -3.20
CA GLU A 119 -18.69 13.12 -4.01
C GLU A 119 -20.20 13.41 -3.96
N SER A 120 -20.74 13.66 -2.76
CA SER A 120 -22.16 13.97 -2.57
C SER A 120 -22.60 15.26 -3.29
N LYS A 121 -21.66 16.16 -3.57
CA LYS A 121 -21.86 17.39 -4.34
C LYS A 121 -21.62 17.23 -5.83
N GLY A 122 -21.36 15.99 -6.31
CA GLY A 122 -21.15 15.70 -7.72
C GLY A 122 -19.79 16.16 -8.27
N MET A 123 -18.81 16.48 -7.41
CA MET A 123 -17.52 17.03 -7.83
C MET A 123 -16.58 15.98 -8.45
N TYR A 124 -16.89 14.68 -8.34
CA TYR A 124 -16.08 13.60 -8.89
C TYR A 124 -16.77 12.94 -10.09
N ALA A 125 -16.42 13.36 -11.30
CA ALA A 125 -16.97 12.81 -12.53
C ALA A 125 -16.70 11.30 -12.68
N SER A 126 -15.55 10.82 -12.24
CA SER A 126 -15.19 9.40 -12.28
C SER A 126 -16.03 8.53 -11.34
N SER A 127 -16.39 9.04 -10.16
CA SER A 127 -17.28 8.35 -9.23
C SER A 127 -18.73 8.41 -9.75
N ASN A 128 -19.18 9.58 -10.20
CA ASN A 128 -20.52 9.75 -10.77
C ASN A 128 -20.73 8.89 -12.03
N GLY A 129 -19.68 8.67 -12.82
CA GLY A 129 -19.68 7.78 -13.99
C GLY A 129 -19.56 6.30 -13.63
N GLY A 130 -19.43 5.94 -12.35
CA GLY A 130 -19.35 4.55 -11.88
C GLY A 130 -18.00 3.87 -12.13
N TYR A 131 -16.94 4.62 -12.48
CA TYR A 131 -15.60 4.06 -12.72
C TYR A 131 -14.86 3.72 -11.43
N ILE A 132 -15.07 4.49 -10.37
CA ILE A 132 -14.52 4.27 -9.05
C ILE A 132 -15.58 4.46 -7.98
N GLU A 133 -15.37 3.82 -6.83
CA GLU A 133 -16.20 4.02 -5.64
C GLU A 133 -15.31 4.51 -4.50
N ILE A 134 -15.51 5.72 -3.99
CA ILE A 134 -14.66 6.33 -2.96
C ILE A 134 -14.62 5.48 -1.69
N ARG A 135 -15.71 4.78 -1.35
CA ARG A 135 -15.74 3.85 -0.21
C ARG A 135 -14.72 2.71 -0.32
N ASN A 136 -14.43 2.26 -1.55
CA ASN A 136 -13.50 1.17 -1.82
C ASN A 136 -12.04 1.63 -1.96
N LEU A 137 -11.77 2.94 -1.90
CA LEU A 137 -10.42 3.45 -1.98
C LEU A 137 -9.69 3.26 -0.64
N PHE A 138 -8.44 2.80 -0.72
CA PHE A 138 -7.59 2.58 0.44
C PHE A 138 -6.92 3.87 0.91
N SER A 139 -6.81 4.01 2.22
CA SER A 139 -5.92 4.97 2.86
C SER A 139 -4.58 4.29 3.11
N THR A 140 -3.55 4.72 2.42
CA THR A 140 -2.26 4.01 2.38
C THR A 140 -1.25 4.69 3.29
N ILE A 141 -0.50 3.89 4.06
CA ILE A 141 0.66 4.36 4.83
C ILE A 141 1.92 3.88 4.14
N GLY A 142 2.73 4.82 3.66
CA GLY A 142 4.06 4.54 3.15
C GLY A 142 5.09 4.53 4.28
N ILE A 143 6.17 3.77 4.10
CA ILE A 143 7.27 3.70 5.07
C ILE A 143 8.57 3.92 4.32
N ASN A 144 9.39 4.86 4.82
CA ASN A 144 10.70 5.18 4.27
C ASN A 144 11.76 5.21 5.38
N GLY A 145 13.03 4.95 5.04
CA GLY A 145 14.15 5.06 5.97
C GLY A 145 14.30 3.91 6.97
N LEU A 146 13.79 2.70 6.66
CA LEU A 146 13.88 1.51 7.54
C LEU A 146 15.30 1.05 7.84
N LYS A 147 16.27 1.35 6.98
CA LYS A 147 17.68 0.95 7.19
C LYS A 147 18.24 1.47 8.51
N VAL A 148 17.78 2.62 8.97
CA VAL A 148 18.22 3.23 10.24
C VAL A 148 17.71 2.42 11.44
N LEU A 149 16.50 1.89 11.38
CA LEU A 149 15.95 0.99 12.41
C LEU A 149 16.78 -0.29 12.56
N GLY A 150 17.21 -0.90 11.45
CA GLY A 150 18.02 -2.12 11.46
C GLY A 150 19.47 -1.91 11.93
N LEU A 151 19.94 -0.66 12.10
CA LEU A 151 21.25 -0.33 12.66
C LEU A 151 21.21 -0.08 14.18
N ILE A 152 20.03 0.03 14.75
CA ILE A 152 19.79 0.43 16.15
C ILE A 152 19.19 -0.74 16.96
N ALA A 153 18.56 -1.70 16.27
CA ALA A 153 18.02 -2.93 16.85
C ALA A 153 19.07 -4.04 16.88
#